data_5948ed4420cb0bf09f52aa74df3f2a4c
#
_entry.id   5948ed4420cb0bf09f52aa74df3f2a4c
#
_cell.length_a   1.000
_cell.length_b   1.000
_cell.length_c   1.000
_cell.angle_alpha   90.00
_cell.angle_beta   90.00
_cell.angle_gamma   90.00
#
_symmetry.space_group_name_H-M   'P 1'
#
loop_
_entity.id
_entity.type
_entity.pdbx_description
1 polymer ?
#
loop_
_entity_poly.entity_id
_entity_poly.type
_entity_poly.pdbx_seq_one_letter_code
_entity_poly.pdbx_strand_id
1 'polypeptide(L)'
;MPKVFFLGQEYSAQRAYDIGAINAVVPHAELESTALEWSRTILGKSPTSIRMLKFSMNAVDDGVAGQQVLAGEATRLAYGTDEATEGRDAFLEKRAPDWSPYPWQF
;
A
#
# COMPACT_ATOMS: atom_id res chain seq x y z
N MET A 1 11.55 -20.05 6.19
CA MET A 1 10.73 -21.29 6.23
C MET A 1 11.13 -22.38 5.21
N PRO A 2 12.40 -22.71 5.01
CA PRO A 2 12.79 -23.68 3.97
C PRO A 2 12.21 -25.08 4.17
N LYS A 3 12.10 -25.53 5.43
CA LYS A 3 11.63 -26.91 5.75
C LYS A 3 10.21 -27.21 5.26
N VAL A 4 9.29 -26.24 5.28
CA VAL A 4 7.90 -26.45 4.77
C VAL A 4 7.94 -26.78 3.29
N PHE A 5 8.68 -25.98 2.52
CA PHE A 5 8.71 -26.11 1.06
C PHE A 5 9.54 -27.30 0.58
N PHE A 6 10.69 -27.54 1.20
CA PHE A 6 11.62 -28.59 0.74
C PHE A 6 11.33 -29.97 1.32
N LEU A 7 10.76 -30.05 2.53
CA LEU A 7 10.51 -31.32 3.20
C LEU A 7 9.03 -31.68 3.28
N GLY A 8 8.12 -30.82 2.82
CA GLY A 8 6.68 -31.04 2.90
C GLY A 8 6.16 -31.18 4.34
N GLN A 9 6.84 -30.58 5.31
CA GLN A 9 6.44 -30.69 6.72
C GLN A 9 5.19 -29.85 7.00
N GLU A 10 4.21 -30.46 7.66
CA GLU A 10 3.02 -29.77 8.13
C GLU A 10 3.31 -29.02 9.43
N TYR A 11 2.73 -27.82 9.56
CA TYR A 11 2.70 -27.04 10.77
C TYR A 11 1.27 -26.84 11.26
N SER A 12 1.08 -26.90 12.58
CA SER A 12 -0.18 -26.46 13.17
C SER A 12 -0.37 -24.94 12.97
N ALA A 13 -1.64 -24.49 12.99
CA ALA A 13 -1.97 -23.08 12.94
C ALA A 13 -1.27 -22.29 14.08
N GLN A 14 -1.22 -22.88 15.31
CA GLN A 14 -0.52 -22.28 16.43
C GLN A 14 0.98 -22.10 16.14
N ARG A 15 1.64 -23.09 15.55
CA ARG A 15 3.05 -22.96 15.19
C ARG A 15 3.28 -21.90 14.13
N ALA A 16 2.36 -21.78 13.15
CA ALA A 16 2.41 -20.72 12.13
C ALA A 16 2.28 -19.32 12.76
N TYR A 17 1.42 -19.16 13.75
CA TYR A 17 1.28 -17.94 14.54
C TYR A 17 2.55 -17.60 15.33
N ASP A 18 3.10 -18.59 16.07
CA ASP A 18 4.29 -18.40 16.91
C ASP A 18 5.52 -17.93 16.13
N ILE A 19 5.62 -18.33 14.85
CA ILE A 19 6.73 -17.92 13.96
C ILE A 19 6.40 -16.71 13.09
N GLY A 20 5.25 -16.06 13.32
CA GLY A 20 4.83 -14.86 12.60
C GLY A 20 4.41 -15.08 11.12
N ALA A 21 4.04 -16.32 10.75
CA ALA A 21 3.59 -16.61 9.40
C ALA A 21 2.14 -16.23 9.15
N ILE A 22 1.33 -16.16 10.22
CA ILE A 22 -0.07 -15.73 10.21
C ILE A 22 -0.34 -14.78 11.37
N ASN A 23 -1.42 -14.01 11.30
CA ASN A 23 -1.71 -12.93 12.24
C ASN A 23 -2.64 -13.34 13.39
N ALA A 24 -3.41 -14.40 13.25
CA ALA A 24 -4.30 -14.92 14.28
C ALA A 24 -4.60 -16.39 14.08
N VAL A 25 -4.99 -17.05 15.18
CA VAL A 25 -5.56 -18.39 15.18
C VAL A 25 -6.88 -18.31 15.92
N VAL A 26 -7.96 -18.74 15.26
CA VAL A 26 -9.31 -18.74 15.82
C VAL A 26 -9.98 -20.10 15.56
N PRO A 27 -11.01 -20.47 16.34
CA PRO A 27 -11.81 -21.65 16.02
C PRO A 27 -12.40 -21.56 14.61
N HIS A 28 -12.50 -22.69 13.91
CA HIS A 28 -12.98 -22.72 12.53
C HIS A 28 -14.35 -22.03 12.37
N ALA A 29 -15.25 -22.21 13.32
CA ALA A 29 -16.59 -21.59 13.32
C ALA A 29 -16.54 -20.04 13.40
N GLU A 30 -15.44 -19.46 13.89
CA GLU A 30 -15.27 -18.01 14.08
C GLU A 30 -14.43 -17.37 12.96
N LEU A 31 -13.88 -18.14 12.04
CA LEU A 31 -12.94 -17.65 11.02
C LEU A 31 -13.55 -16.55 10.16
N GLU A 32 -14.76 -16.77 9.65
CA GLU A 32 -15.45 -15.81 8.79
C GLU A 32 -15.82 -14.53 9.56
N SER A 33 -16.37 -14.66 10.76
CA SER A 33 -16.76 -13.50 11.58
C SER A 33 -15.57 -12.64 11.95
N THR A 34 -14.45 -13.25 12.32
CA THR A 34 -13.20 -12.55 12.63
C THR A 34 -12.63 -11.84 11.38
N ALA A 35 -12.62 -12.50 10.22
CA ALA A 35 -12.17 -11.89 8.98
C ALA A 35 -13.04 -10.69 8.57
N LEU A 36 -14.37 -10.78 8.74
CA LEU A 36 -15.29 -9.68 8.48
C LEU A 36 -15.08 -8.50 9.45
N GLU A 37 -14.80 -8.77 10.72
CA GLU A 37 -14.49 -7.73 11.71
C GLU A 37 -13.21 -6.97 11.32
N TRP A 38 -12.15 -7.66 10.95
CA TRP A 38 -10.92 -7.04 10.46
C TRP A 38 -11.14 -6.23 9.19
N SER A 39 -11.96 -6.76 8.27
CA SER A 39 -12.34 -6.05 7.04
C SER A 39 -13.08 -4.74 7.34
N ARG A 40 -14.02 -4.75 8.29
CA ARG A 40 -14.73 -3.52 8.73
C ARG A 40 -13.76 -2.53 9.37
N THR A 41 -12.80 -3.00 10.16
CA THR A 41 -11.75 -2.15 10.74
C THR A 41 -10.92 -1.47 9.67
N ILE A 42 -10.54 -2.19 8.61
CA ILE A 42 -9.81 -1.64 7.46
C ILE A 42 -10.68 -0.63 6.70
N LEU A 43 -11.95 -0.93 6.47
CA LEU A 43 -12.89 -0.01 5.80
C LEU A 43 -13.11 1.30 6.57
N GLY A 44 -12.88 1.30 7.89
CA GLY A 44 -12.91 2.50 8.72
C GLY A 44 -11.66 3.39 8.59
N LYS A 45 -10.64 2.99 7.81
CA LYS A 45 -9.41 3.76 7.60
C LYS A 45 -9.49 4.58 6.31
N SER A 46 -8.58 5.55 6.16
CA SER A 46 -8.47 6.33 4.92
C SER A 46 -8.16 5.41 3.72
N PRO A 47 -9.00 5.38 2.67
CA PRO A 47 -8.75 4.55 1.50
C PRO A 47 -7.42 4.86 0.79
N THR A 48 -7.05 6.14 0.73
CA THR A 48 -5.78 6.56 0.14
C THR A 48 -4.60 6.05 0.94
N SER A 49 -4.64 6.17 2.29
CA SER A 49 -3.58 5.67 3.15
C SER A 49 -3.40 4.15 3.03
N ILE A 50 -4.49 3.39 3.05
CA ILE A 50 -4.43 1.93 2.90
C ILE A 50 -3.85 1.54 1.54
N ARG A 51 -4.27 2.22 0.47
CA ARG A 51 -3.75 1.97 -0.89
C ARG A 51 -2.26 2.26 -0.99
N MET A 52 -1.80 3.40 -0.47
CA MET A 52 -0.39 3.77 -0.47
C MET A 52 0.47 2.79 0.34
N LEU A 53 0.00 2.37 1.51
CA LEU A 53 0.67 1.34 2.31
C LEU A 53 0.79 0.02 1.54
N LYS A 54 -0.28 -0.42 0.88
CA LYS A 54 -0.24 -1.66 0.09
C LYS A 54 0.75 -1.58 -1.07
N PHE A 55 0.75 -0.50 -1.84
CA PHE A 55 1.70 -0.33 -2.93
C PHE A 55 3.15 -0.23 -2.43
N SER A 56 3.37 0.47 -1.32
CA SER A 56 4.70 0.57 -0.70
C SER A 56 5.24 -0.80 -0.26
N MET A 57 4.40 -1.62 0.39
CA MET A 57 4.79 -2.97 0.81
C MET A 57 5.06 -3.88 -0.39
N ASN A 58 4.23 -3.84 -1.42
CA ASN A 58 4.40 -4.68 -2.61
C ASN A 58 5.58 -4.22 -3.49
N ALA A 59 6.00 -2.95 -3.42
CA ALA A 59 7.06 -2.42 -4.27
C ALA A 59 8.38 -3.19 -4.14
N VAL A 60 8.67 -3.75 -2.98
CA VAL A 60 9.88 -4.56 -2.74
C VAL A 60 9.73 -5.96 -3.35
N ASP A 61 8.59 -6.60 -3.13
CA ASP A 61 8.35 -7.99 -3.54
C ASP A 61 8.13 -8.10 -5.06
N ASP A 62 7.45 -7.13 -5.65
CA ASP A 62 7.14 -7.07 -7.08
C ASP A 62 8.28 -6.42 -7.92
N GLY A 63 9.37 -5.99 -7.29
CA GLY A 63 10.54 -5.42 -7.94
C GLY A 63 10.21 -4.16 -8.77
N VAL A 64 10.75 -4.06 -9.98
CA VAL A 64 10.55 -2.88 -10.85
C VAL A 64 9.06 -2.65 -11.18
N ALA A 65 8.29 -3.70 -11.37
CA ALA A 65 6.86 -3.57 -11.63
C ALA A 65 6.12 -2.95 -10.44
N GLY A 66 6.45 -3.38 -9.22
CA GLY A 66 5.89 -2.79 -8.00
C GLY A 66 6.27 -1.32 -7.82
N GLN A 67 7.51 -0.96 -8.12
CA GLN A 67 7.96 0.43 -8.10
C GLN A 67 7.23 1.29 -9.12
N GLN A 68 6.97 0.79 -10.32
CA GLN A 68 6.18 1.50 -11.34
C GLN A 68 4.74 1.77 -10.88
N VAL A 69 4.10 0.79 -10.23
CA VAL A 69 2.76 0.95 -9.68
C VAL A 69 2.74 2.00 -8.58
N LEU A 70 3.71 1.97 -7.66
CA LEU A 70 3.85 2.97 -6.59
C LEU A 70 4.10 4.38 -7.18
N ALA A 71 4.99 4.50 -8.16
CA ALA A 71 5.28 5.77 -8.83
C ALA A 71 4.07 6.32 -9.57
N GLY A 72 3.29 5.46 -10.25
CA GLY A 72 2.04 5.84 -10.90
C GLY A 72 1.01 6.41 -9.92
N GLU A 73 0.86 5.79 -8.74
CA GLU A 73 -0.05 6.28 -7.71
C GLU A 73 0.45 7.59 -7.09
N ALA A 74 1.76 7.73 -6.84
CA ALA A 74 2.35 8.98 -6.36
C ALA A 74 2.14 10.12 -7.37
N THR A 75 2.34 9.85 -8.67
CA THR A 75 2.07 10.80 -9.75
C THR A 75 0.59 11.22 -9.77
N ARG A 76 -0.33 10.24 -9.63
CA ARG A 76 -1.78 10.55 -9.56
C ARG A 76 -2.12 11.49 -8.39
N LEU A 77 -1.49 11.30 -7.23
CA LEU A 77 -1.67 12.19 -6.09
C LEU A 77 -1.07 13.59 -6.35
N ALA A 78 0.10 13.65 -6.99
CA ALA A 78 0.74 14.91 -7.37
C ALA A 78 -0.14 15.75 -8.31
N TYR A 79 -0.80 15.13 -9.28
CA TYR A 79 -1.73 15.82 -10.18
C TYR A 79 -2.96 16.44 -9.48
N GLY A 80 -3.23 16.07 -8.24
CA GLY A 80 -4.29 16.65 -7.41
C GLY A 80 -3.86 17.86 -6.58
N THR A 81 -2.64 18.37 -6.78
CA THR A 81 -2.08 19.49 -6.02
C THR A 81 -2.27 20.84 -6.74
N ASP A 82 -2.20 21.92 -5.98
CA ASP A 82 -2.19 23.30 -6.53
C ASP A 82 -0.95 23.56 -7.41
N GLU A 83 0.18 22.92 -7.09
CA GLU A 83 1.40 22.96 -7.89
C GLU A 83 1.17 22.40 -9.31
N ALA A 84 0.49 21.26 -9.42
CA ALA A 84 0.14 20.71 -10.73
C ALA A 84 -0.86 21.60 -11.49
N THR A 85 -1.76 22.28 -10.78
CA THR A 85 -2.68 23.27 -11.34
C THR A 85 -1.92 24.45 -11.93
N GLU A 86 -0.95 25.01 -11.19
CA GLU A 86 -0.07 26.07 -11.68
C GLU A 86 0.67 25.65 -12.96
N GLY A 87 1.25 24.45 -12.96
CA GLY A 87 1.96 23.93 -14.16
C GLY A 87 1.06 23.83 -15.39
N ARG A 88 -0.17 23.33 -15.22
CA ARG A 88 -1.17 23.25 -16.29
C ARG A 88 -1.57 24.64 -16.80
N ASP A 89 -1.91 25.54 -15.89
CA ASP A 89 -2.45 26.86 -16.23
C ASP A 89 -1.38 27.74 -16.89
N ALA A 90 -0.13 27.70 -16.38
CA ALA A 90 1.00 28.37 -17.02
C ALA A 90 1.22 27.89 -18.46
N PHE A 91 1.12 26.57 -18.70
CA PHE A 91 1.23 26.02 -20.04
C PHE A 91 0.12 26.51 -20.98
N LEU A 92 -1.14 26.52 -20.52
CA LEU A 92 -2.29 27.00 -21.32
C LEU A 92 -2.20 28.50 -21.60
N GLU A 93 -1.74 29.28 -20.64
CA GLU A 93 -1.56 30.74 -20.73
C GLU A 93 -0.26 31.14 -21.44
N LYS A 94 0.58 30.17 -21.82
CA LYS A 94 1.88 30.37 -22.48
C LYS A 94 2.83 31.30 -21.70
N ARG A 95 2.81 31.22 -20.39
CA ARG A 95 3.71 31.91 -19.46
C ARG A 95 4.65 30.92 -18.76
N ALA A 96 5.70 31.44 -18.14
CA ALA A 96 6.50 30.65 -17.22
C ALA A 96 5.68 30.34 -15.94
N PRO A 97 5.77 29.09 -15.41
CA PRO A 97 5.13 28.76 -14.14
C PRO A 97 5.82 29.47 -12.97
N ASP A 98 5.05 29.85 -11.98
CA ASP A 98 5.58 30.39 -10.72
C ASP A 98 5.62 29.30 -9.64
N TRP A 99 6.81 28.77 -9.39
CA TRP A 99 7.05 27.76 -8.37
C TRP A 99 7.38 28.34 -6.98
N SER A 100 7.44 29.66 -6.83
CA SER A 100 7.83 30.31 -5.58
C SER A 100 6.93 30.00 -4.38
N PRO A 101 5.60 29.76 -4.54
CA PRO A 101 4.75 29.36 -3.42
C PRO A 101 4.98 27.90 -2.95
N TYR A 102 5.67 27.08 -3.76
CA TYR A 102 5.84 25.64 -3.51
C TYR A 102 7.26 25.32 -3.07
N PRO A 103 7.51 25.15 -1.75
CA PRO A 103 8.86 24.93 -1.25
C PRO A 103 9.42 23.57 -1.67
N TRP A 104 10.68 23.57 -2.12
CA TRP A 104 11.46 22.35 -2.29
C TRP A 104 11.77 21.77 -0.91
N GLN A 105 11.15 20.64 -0.60
CA GLN A 105 11.41 19.90 0.64
C GLN A 105 12.19 18.63 0.29
N PHE A 106 13.48 18.63 0.59
CA PHE A 106 14.35 17.47 0.56
C PHE A 106 14.97 17.23 1.92
#